data_ec6a1dde02db3cfe4718b207f6ed7c6e
#
_entry.id   ec6a1dde02db3cfe4718b207f6ed7c6e
#
_cell.length_a   1.000
_cell.length_b   1.000
_cell.length_c   1.000
_cell.angle_alpha   90.00
_cell.angle_beta   90.00
_cell.angle_gamma   90.00
#
_symmetry.space_group_name_H-M   'P 1'
#
loop_
_entity.id
_entity.type
_entity.pdbx_description
1 polymer ?
#
loop_
_entity_poly.entity_id
_entity_poly.type
_entity_poly.pdbx_seq_one_letter_code
_entity_poly.pdbx_strand_id
1 'polypeptide(L)'
;MFVAGGLYREVCETPSWNREFGSGVRAAAAISKLSPGTKFHTYRSCPGGEAMGYLKGLGVDVVCEQRPTDIVFAYFHPLSNPLIRPAVDHASTPLAVTGDCVLRFGFLEGSAIVNAERAVYDPQGSGTVEPFEANGSKAGELAIVLNEEELLRYSGSSDMKAACDTLLNQRRAGVIVVKCGVRGALVVERERTSNIPPYHSERVFKIGTGDVFSAVFAHTWAEQHMPAVKSAEIASKAVSFYCDADEVPLPPLTTISRFPLTGTSPACVALRGSVETLGRRYSLEEARYCLQSLGMAVEAVDLGDMPIARHDGPRTLLILADGLNPQAVQEMISTPPRAHRIVVLDEEKRLTPWEGIVFKDDFITALYVAAWPVEAQ
;
A
#
# COMPACT_ATOMS: atom_id res chain seq x y z
N MET A 1 -5.02 -12.48 18.74
CA MET A 1 -3.97 -12.48 17.70
C MET A 1 -2.71 -11.79 18.22
N PHE A 2 -1.53 -12.16 17.69
CA PHE A 2 -0.25 -11.52 18.00
C PHE A 2 0.24 -10.76 16.78
N VAL A 3 0.76 -9.55 16.98
CA VAL A 3 1.37 -8.72 15.94
C VAL A 3 2.81 -8.43 16.36
N ALA A 4 3.76 -8.68 15.48
CA ALA A 4 5.15 -8.29 15.66
C ALA A 4 5.56 -7.35 14.52
N GLY A 5 5.95 -6.12 14.83
CA GLY A 5 6.23 -5.12 13.79
C GLY A 5 6.78 -3.81 14.34
N GLY A 6 7.19 -2.93 13.44
CA GLY A 6 7.82 -1.68 13.80
C GLY A 6 6.87 -0.67 14.45
N LEU A 7 7.42 0.07 15.41
CA LEU A 7 6.89 1.31 15.96
C LEU A 7 7.85 2.42 15.52
N TYR A 8 7.44 3.26 14.59
CA TYR A 8 8.27 4.28 13.98
C TYR A 8 7.56 5.62 13.97
N ARG A 9 8.33 6.72 13.94
CA ARG A 9 7.74 8.01 13.67
C ARG A 9 7.60 8.19 12.16
N GLU A 10 6.40 8.48 11.72
CA GLU A 10 6.08 8.75 10.32
C GLU A 10 5.79 10.25 10.16
N VAL A 11 6.50 10.89 9.23
CA VAL A 11 6.31 12.29 8.85
C VAL A 11 6.05 12.36 7.36
N CYS A 12 5.00 13.03 6.94
CA CYS A 12 4.69 13.29 5.53
C CYS A 12 4.30 14.76 5.35
N GLU A 13 4.82 15.41 4.31
CA GLU A 13 4.52 16.82 4.02
C GLU A 13 3.12 16.96 3.42
N THR A 14 2.78 16.09 2.46
CA THR A 14 1.48 16.16 1.77
C THR A 14 0.87 14.77 1.61
N PRO A 15 -0.23 14.43 2.29
CA PRO A 15 -0.92 15.24 3.30
C PRO A 15 -0.06 15.43 4.57
N SER A 16 -0.32 16.49 5.34
CA SER A 16 0.39 16.71 6.60
C SER A 16 0.12 15.58 7.59
N TRP A 17 1.16 14.82 7.91
CA TRP A 17 1.12 13.66 8.78
C TRP A 17 2.36 13.64 9.67
N ASN A 18 2.19 13.51 10.96
CA ASN A 18 3.29 13.39 11.90
C ASN A 18 2.84 12.59 13.14
N ARG A 19 3.05 11.27 13.13
CA ARG A 19 2.58 10.38 14.18
C ARG A 19 3.60 9.28 14.51
N GLU A 20 3.55 8.82 15.76
CA GLU A 20 4.17 7.55 16.14
C GLU A 20 3.24 6.41 15.68
N PHE A 21 3.62 5.75 14.60
CA PHE A 21 2.85 4.64 14.04
C PHE A 21 3.78 3.52 13.59
N GLY A 22 4.05 3.37 12.30
CA GLY A 22 4.72 2.21 11.73
C GLY A 22 3.78 1.04 11.50
N SER A 23 4.28 0.02 10.83
CA SER A 23 3.49 -1.14 10.40
C SER A 23 2.83 -1.89 11.55
N GLY A 24 3.57 -2.12 12.63
CA GLY A 24 3.08 -2.88 13.77
C GLY A 24 1.98 -2.15 14.54
N VAL A 25 2.16 -0.86 14.84
CA VAL A 25 1.14 -0.05 15.54
C VAL A 25 -0.13 0.04 14.72
N ARG A 26 0.01 0.33 13.42
CA ARG A 26 -1.16 0.45 12.52
C ARG A 26 -1.91 -0.87 12.40
N ALA A 27 -1.21 -1.98 12.23
CA ALA A 27 -1.82 -3.30 12.16
C ALA A 27 -2.55 -3.67 13.45
N ALA A 28 -1.88 -3.52 14.61
CA ALA A 28 -2.50 -3.82 15.91
C ALA A 28 -3.72 -2.93 16.19
N ALA A 29 -3.63 -1.64 15.88
CA ALA A 29 -4.76 -0.71 16.00
C ALA A 29 -5.91 -1.08 15.05
N ALA A 30 -5.62 -1.39 13.78
CA ALA A 30 -6.62 -1.73 12.78
C ALA A 30 -7.53 -2.88 13.21
N ILE A 31 -6.94 -3.93 13.81
CA ILE A 31 -7.69 -5.13 14.21
C ILE A 31 -8.10 -5.16 15.68
N SER A 32 -7.77 -4.17 16.48
CA SER A 32 -7.99 -4.19 17.94
C SER A 32 -9.44 -4.45 18.33
N LYS A 33 -10.42 -3.94 17.59
CA LYS A 33 -11.86 -4.21 17.78
C LYS A 33 -12.32 -5.51 17.13
N LEU A 34 -11.61 -6.02 16.14
CA LEU A 34 -11.92 -7.26 15.44
C LEU A 34 -11.40 -8.49 16.19
N SER A 35 -10.25 -8.33 16.85
CA SER A 35 -9.57 -9.36 17.64
C SER A 35 -9.25 -8.80 19.04
N PRO A 36 -10.22 -8.74 19.95
CA PRO A 36 -10.00 -8.27 21.33
C PRO A 36 -8.91 -9.09 22.04
N GLY A 37 -8.05 -8.40 22.79
CA GLY A 37 -6.90 -9.05 23.43
C GLY A 37 -5.70 -9.23 22.50
N THR A 38 -5.65 -8.50 21.38
CA THR A 38 -4.47 -8.42 20.50
C THR A 38 -3.24 -8.04 21.32
N LYS A 39 -2.13 -8.79 21.12
CA LYS A 39 -0.82 -8.50 21.70
C LYS A 39 0.12 -7.97 20.63
N PHE A 40 0.80 -6.86 20.95
CA PHE A 40 1.72 -6.22 20.02
C PHE A 40 3.15 -6.28 20.55
N HIS A 41 4.06 -6.87 19.80
CA HIS A 41 5.50 -7.01 20.10
C HIS A 41 6.30 -6.06 19.23
N THR A 42 7.12 -5.21 19.86
CA THR A 42 7.88 -4.18 19.13
C THR A 42 9.15 -3.76 19.87
N TYR A 43 9.93 -2.88 19.25
CA TYR A 43 11.05 -2.17 19.87
C TYR A 43 10.68 -0.70 20.07
N ARG A 44 11.23 -0.08 21.12
CA ARG A 44 11.10 1.37 21.38
C ARG A 44 12.33 1.94 22.08
N SER A 45 12.55 3.24 21.92
CA SER A 45 13.70 3.94 22.49
C SER A 45 13.46 4.40 23.93
N CYS A 46 12.25 4.87 24.25
CA CYS A 46 11.91 5.41 25.56
C CYS A 46 10.54 4.92 26.07
N PRO A 47 10.34 4.86 27.41
CA PRO A 47 9.04 4.54 27.99
C PRO A 47 7.99 5.60 27.68
N GLY A 48 6.78 5.18 27.32
CA GLY A 48 5.67 6.08 26.99
C GLY A 48 5.61 6.41 25.50
N GLY A 49 4.95 7.52 25.14
CA GLY A 49 4.76 7.97 23.77
C GLY A 49 3.30 7.93 23.33
N GLU A 50 3.03 8.59 22.22
CA GLU A 50 1.68 8.73 21.64
C GLU A 50 1.08 7.37 21.29
N ALA A 51 1.85 6.52 20.59
CA ALA A 51 1.42 5.20 20.17
C ALA A 51 1.06 4.28 21.33
N MET A 52 1.82 4.34 22.44
CA MET A 52 1.57 3.50 23.61
C MET A 52 0.25 3.86 24.30
N GLY A 53 0.00 5.18 24.48
CA GLY A 53 -1.27 5.65 25.04
C GLY A 53 -2.46 5.29 24.15
N TYR A 54 -2.30 5.45 22.86
CA TYR A 54 -3.31 5.11 21.84
C TYR A 54 -3.66 3.62 21.87
N LEU A 55 -2.66 2.72 21.75
CA LEU A 55 -2.89 1.27 21.77
C LEU A 55 -3.50 0.78 23.08
N LYS A 56 -3.04 1.34 24.22
CA LYS A 56 -3.65 1.04 25.52
C LYS A 56 -5.13 1.42 25.57
N GLY A 57 -5.49 2.59 25.01
CA GLY A 57 -6.88 3.03 24.87
C GLY A 57 -7.74 2.10 24.01
N LEU A 58 -7.13 1.39 23.08
CA LEU A 58 -7.78 0.37 22.24
C LEU A 58 -7.80 -1.04 22.87
N GLY A 59 -7.26 -1.22 24.07
CA GLY A 59 -7.19 -2.52 24.74
C GLY A 59 -6.14 -3.48 24.15
N VAL A 60 -5.13 -2.95 23.44
CA VAL A 60 -3.99 -3.72 22.93
C VAL A 60 -2.93 -3.86 24.02
N ASP A 61 -2.51 -5.10 24.29
CA ASP A 61 -1.41 -5.40 25.22
C ASP A 61 -0.07 -5.27 24.47
N VAL A 62 0.83 -4.42 24.95
CA VAL A 62 2.07 -4.10 24.24
C VAL A 62 3.28 -4.64 25.00
N VAL A 63 4.06 -5.49 24.31
CA VAL A 63 5.34 -6.03 24.77
C VAL A 63 6.47 -5.35 24.01
N CYS A 64 7.34 -4.65 24.72
CA CYS A 64 8.41 -3.85 24.11
C CYS A 64 9.78 -4.31 24.58
N GLU A 65 10.72 -4.42 23.64
CA GLU A 65 12.15 -4.44 23.90
C GLU A 65 12.76 -3.05 23.63
N GLN A 66 13.90 -2.78 24.25
CA GLN A 66 14.54 -1.49 24.10
C GLN A 66 15.40 -1.41 22.85
N ARG A 67 15.32 -0.28 22.14
CA ARG A 67 16.25 0.12 21.08
C ARG A 67 16.94 1.43 21.44
N PRO A 68 18.12 1.74 20.83
CA PRO A 68 18.91 2.92 21.23
C PRO A 68 18.24 4.26 20.90
N THR A 69 17.60 4.37 19.74
CA THR A 69 17.05 5.63 19.22
C THR A 69 15.73 5.43 18.51
N ASP A 70 14.95 6.50 18.36
CA ASP A 70 13.76 6.49 17.52
C ASP A 70 14.14 6.45 16.04
N ILE A 71 13.31 5.76 15.26
CA ILE A 71 13.44 5.66 13.81
C ILE A 71 12.33 6.50 13.20
N VAL A 72 12.70 7.36 12.26
CA VAL A 72 11.80 8.28 11.57
C VAL A 72 11.77 7.94 10.09
N PHE A 73 10.56 7.81 9.54
CA PHE A 73 10.29 7.74 8.13
C PHE A 73 9.74 9.08 7.67
N ALA A 74 10.47 9.82 6.85
CA ALA A 74 10.06 11.10 6.32
C ALA A 74 9.74 10.98 4.82
N TYR A 75 8.50 11.31 4.47
CA TYR A 75 7.96 11.26 3.12
C TYR A 75 7.69 12.68 2.63
N PHE A 76 7.95 12.97 1.38
CA PHE A 76 7.45 14.18 0.73
C PHE A 76 5.94 14.02 0.43
N HIS A 77 5.57 12.90 -0.18
CA HIS A 77 4.19 12.44 -0.34
C HIS A 77 4.15 10.90 -0.24
N PRO A 78 2.95 10.28 -0.07
CA PRO A 78 2.83 8.85 0.22
C PRO A 78 3.36 7.86 -0.83
N LEU A 79 3.67 8.33 -2.05
CA LEU A 79 4.32 7.52 -3.09
C LEU A 79 5.83 7.79 -3.21
N SER A 80 6.37 8.79 -2.49
CA SER A 80 7.80 9.03 -2.48
C SER A 80 8.55 7.99 -1.65
N ASN A 81 9.81 7.74 -2.02
CA ASN A 81 10.69 6.92 -1.19
C ASN A 81 10.98 7.66 0.13
N PRO A 82 10.78 7.03 1.30
CA PRO A 82 11.03 7.69 2.57
C PRO A 82 12.53 7.89 2.84
N LEU A 83 12.86 9.04 3.41
CA LEU A 83 14.11 9.22 4.09
C LEU A 83 14.01 8.58 5.47
N ILE A 84 14.85 7.56 5.75
CA ILE A 84 14.85 6.85 7.03
C ILE A 84 16.04 7.33 7.85
N ARG A 85 15.81 7.75 9.09
CA ARG A 85 16.85 8.22 10.02
C ARG A 85 16.56 7.79 11.46
N PRO A 86 17.62 7.50 12.26
CA PRO A 86 18.99 7.29 11.80
C PRO A 86 19.13 6.03 10.91
N ALA A 87 20.27 5.84 10.27
CA ALA A 87 20.62 4.55 9.70
C ALA A 87 20.73 3.53 10.85
N VAL A 88 20.21 2.33 10.64
CA VAL A 88 20.23 1.28 11.65
C VAL A 88 21.44 0.39 11.39
N ASP A 89 22.48 0.54 12.22
CA ASP A 89 23.76 -0.14 12.05
C ASP A 89 23.87 -1.43 12.87
N HIS A 90 22.98 -1.64 13.84
CA HIS A 90 23.03 -2.77 14.77
C HIS A 90 21.64 -3.39 14.95
N ALA A 91 21.57 -4.71 14.83
CA ALA A 91 20.37 -5.47 15.12
C ALA A 91 20.18 -5.60 16.65
N SER A 92 18.96 -5.28 17.11
CA SER A 92 18.55 -5.56 18.49
C SER A 92 18.34 -7.06 18.72
N THR A 93 18.33 -7.49 19.97
CA THR A 93 17.98 -8.87 20.33
C THR A 93 16.60 -9.23 19.75
N PRO A 94 16.46 -10.38 19.08
CA PRO A 94 15.19 -10.77 18.49
C PRO A 94 14.07 -10.89 19.54
N LEU A 95 12.87 -10.39 19.18
CA LEU A 95 11.66 -10.58 19.99
C LEU A 95 11.22 -12.05 19.93
N ALA A 96 10.83 -12.62 21.07
CA ALA A 96 10.22 -13.95 21.10
C ALA A 96 8.68 -13.84 21.05
N VAL A 97 8.05 -14.45 20.05
CA VAL A 97 6.60 -14.38 19.86
C VAL A 97 6.04 -15.78 19.68
N THR A 98 5.25 -16.24 20.64
CA THR A 98 4.59 -17.55 20.59
C THR A 98 3.08 -17.37 20.72
N GLY A 99 2.33 -17.99 19.83
CA GLY A 99 0.86 -17.95 19.85
C GLY A 99 0.25 -18.67 18.65
N ASP A 100 -1.07 -18.88 18.70
CA ASP A 100 -1.76 -19.63 17.65
C ASP A 100 -1.70 -18.88 16.31
N CYS A 101 -1.96 -17.57 16.34
CA CYS A 101 -2.03 -16.72 15.15
C CYS A 101 -1.10 -15.52 15.29
N VAL A 102 -0.10 -15.42 14.41
CA VAL A 102 0.92 -14.36 14.43
C VAL A 102 1.00 -13.66 13.09
N LEU A 103 0.90 -12.32 13.10
CA LEU A 103 1.32 -11.46 12.01
C LEU A 103 2.73 -10.92 12.33
N ARG A 104 3.71 -11.25 11.50
CA ARG A 104 5.08 -10.73 11.59
C ARG A 104 5.37 -9.81 10.42
N PHE A 105 5.76 -8.57 10.73
CA PHE A 105 6.37 -7.66 9.77
C PHE A 105 7.90 -7.75 9.80
N GLY A 106 8.55 -7.29 8.75
CA GLY A 106 9.97 -6.99 8.76
C GLY A 106 10.27 -5.82 9.72
N PHE A 107 11.47 -5.82 10.28
CA PHE A 107 12.00 -4.77 11.15
C PHE A 107 13.24 -4.14 10.52
N LEU A 108 13.52 -2.89 10.84
CA LEU A 108 14.80 -2.26 10.50
C LEU A 108 15.86 -2.58 11.56
N GLU A 109 15.47 -2.54 12.85
CA GLU A 109 16.35 -2.60 14.01
C GLU A 109 16.51 -3.98 14.62
N GLY A 110 15.82 -4.98 14.10
CA GLY A 110 15.87 -6.32 14.68
C GLY A 110 15.00 -7.33 13.94
N SER A 111 14.53 -8.33 14.66
CA SER A 111 13.62 -9.35 14.12
C SER A 111 12.70 -9.91 15.19
N ALA A 112 11.74 -10.75 14.79
CA ALA A 112 10.93 -11.54 15.71
C ALA A 112 11.09 -13.04 15.39
N ILE A 113 11.44 -13.84 16.38
CA ILE A 113 11.43 -15.30 16.30
C ILE A 113 10.02 -15.76 16.65
N VAL A 114 9.31 -16.25 15.65
CA VAL A 114 7.91 -16.66 15.75
C VAL A 114 7.79 -18.17 15.91
N ASN A 115 6.94 -18.61 16.85
CA ASN A 115 6.46 -19.98 16.93
C ASN A 115 4.94 -19.98 16.96
N ALA A 116 4.29 -20.39 15.84
CA ALA A 116 2.86 -20.24 15.65
C ALA A 116 2.23 -21.48 15.00
N GLU A 117 0.92 -21.69 15.25
CA GLU A 117 0.15 -22.61 14.42
C GLU A 117 -0.02 -22.03 13.01
N ARG A 118 -0.45 -20.77 12.92
CA ARG A 118 -0.60 -20.04 11.65
C ARG A 118 0.12 -18.70 11.71
N ALA A 119 0.97 -18.43 10.74
CA ALA A 119 1.68 -17.17 10.63
C ALA A 119 1.41 -16.49 9.30
N VAL A 120 1.30 -15.17 9.35
CA VAL A 120 1.35 -14.29 8.19
C VAL A 120 2.64 -13.49 8.29
N TYR A 121 3.44 -13.52 7.23
CA TYR A 121 4.70 -12.80 7.14
C TYR A 121 4.62 -11.73 6.04
N ASP A 122 4.76 -10.48 6.42
CA ASP A 122 4.93 -9.33 5.53
C ASP A 122 6.37 -8.82 5.70
N PRO A 123 7.30 -9.20 4.82
CA PRO A 123 8.73 -8.98 5.05
C PRO A 123 9.13 -7.52 5.08
N GLN A 124 8.43 -6.66 4.36
CA GLN A 124 8.70 -5.23 4.20
C GLN A 124 10.18 -4.87 3.96
N GLY A 125 10.44 -3.69 3.44
CA GLY A 125 11.78 -3.15 3.34
C GLY A 125 12.37 -3.10 1.93
N SER A 126 13.37 -2.23 1.78
CA SER A 126 14.07 -1.94 0.52
C SER A 126 15.34 -2.79 0.30
N GLY A 127 15.77 -3.55 1.32
CA GLY A 127 16.98 -4.38 1.29
C GLY A 127 16.71 -5.84 0.92
N THR A 128 17.65 -6.71 1.29
CA THR A 128 17.50 -8.16 1.18
C THR A 128 16.38 -8.63 2.11
N VAL A 129 15.41 -9.35 1.55
CA VAL A 129 14.33 -9.93 2.35
C VAL A 129 14.83 -11.15 3.09
N GLU A 130 14.75 -11.12 4.43
CA GLU A 130 15.10 -12.27 5.26
C GLU A 130 14.00 -13.34 5.16
N PRO A 131 14.32 -14.61 4.85
CA PRO A 131 13.35 -15.69 4.92
C PRO A 131 12.72 -15.83 6.31
N PHE A 132 11.43 -16.19 6.36
CA PHE A 132 10.70 -16.32 7.63
C PHE A 132 11.42 -17.23 8.62
N GLU A 133 11.95 -18.35 8.14
CA GLU A 133 12.62 -19.37 8.92
C GLU A 133 14.09 -19.08 9.25
N ALA A 134 14.72 -18.07 8.63
CA ALA A 134 16.16 -17.82 8.73
C ALA A 134 16.62 -17.50 10.16
N ASN A 135 15.79 -16.86 10.96
CA ASN A 135 16.07 -16.53 12.34
C ASN A 135 15.59 -17.60 13.36
N GLY A 136 15.15 -18.78 12.88
CA GLY A 136 14.61 -19.86 13.70
C GLY A 136 13.09 -19.83 13.89
N SER A 137 12.36 -18.96 13.20
CA SER A 137 10.90 -18.94 13.23
C SER A 137 10.29 -20.21 12.65
N LYS A 138 9.13 -20.61 13.19
CA LYS A 138 8.37 -21.79 12.79
C LYS A 138 6.88 -21.48 12.75
N ALA A 139 6.19 -22.06 11.77
CA ALA A 139 4.74 -22.02 11.68
C ALA A 139 4.22 -23.37 11.15
N GLY A 140 3.07 -23.81 11.63
CA GLY A 140 2.35 -24.96 11.07
C GLY A 140 1.84 -24.64 9.66
N GLU A 141 1.21 -23.47 9.48
CA GLU A 141 0.82 -22.91 8.21
C GLU A 141 1.40 -21.50 8.06
N LEU A 142 2.02 -21.22 6.90
CA LEU A 142 2.63 -19.91 6.59
C LEU A 142 1.98 -19.29 5.35
N ALA A 143 1.53 -18.04 5.47
CA ALA A 143 1.23 -17.17 4.35
C ALA A 143 2.27 -16.05 4.27
N ILE A 144 2.73 -15.72 3.06
CA ILE A 144 3.63 -14.59 2.81
C ILE A 144 2.85 -13.52 2.06
N VAL A 145 2.79 -12.31 2.61
CA VAL A 145 2.10 -11.16 2.03
C VAL A 145 3.15 -10.10 1.70
N LEU A 146 3.25 -9.68 0.44
CA LEU A 146 4.30 -8.78 -0.01
C LEU A 146 3.83 -8.02 -1.25
N ASN A 147 4.55 -6.98 -1.66
CA ASN A 147 4.31 -6.32 -2.94
C ASN A 147 5.12 -6.97 -4.07
N GLU A 148 4.89 -6.55 -5.32
CA GLU A 148 5.56 -7.13 -6.49
C GLU A 148 7.08 -6.97 -6.44
N GLU A 149 7.57 -5.81 -6.02
CA GLU A 149 9.00 -5.55 -5.91
C GLU A 149 9.67 -6.39 -4.82
N GLU A 150 9.01 -6.52 -3.67
CA GLU A 150 9.44 -7.40 -2.57
C GLU A 150 9.46 -8.85 -3.01
N LEU A 151 8.46 -9.30 -3.77
CA LEU A 151 8.39 -10.66 -4.32
C LEU A 151 9.58 -10.96 -5.23
N LEU A 152 9.87 -10.10 -6.18
CA LEU A 152 10.96 -10.29 -7.12
C LEU A 152 12.31 -10.29 -6.41
N ARG A 153 12.51 -9.37 -5.45
CA ARG A 153 13.73 -9.33 -4.62
C ARG A 153 13.88 -10.57 -3.73
N TYR A 154 12.79 -11.00 -3.09
CA TYR A 154 12.81 -12.16 -2.19
C TYR A 154 13.13 -13.45 -2.93
N SER A 155 12.61 -13.61 -4.12
CA SER A 155 12.84 -14.81 -4.93
C SER A 155 14.16 -14.78 -5.72
N GLY A 156 14.71 -13.58 -5.97
CA GLY A 156 15.82 -13.36 -6.91
C GLY A 156 15.42 -13.57 -8.38
N SER A 157 14.12 -13.60 -8.69
CA SER A 157 13.57 -13.75 -10.03
C SER A 157 13.13 -12.42 -10.60
N SER A 158 13.15 -12.29 -11.93
CA SER A 158 12.54 -11.18 -12.66
C SER A 158 11.12 -11.49 -13.18
N ASP A 159 10.66 -12.72 -13.00
CA ASP A 159 9.32 -13.19 -13.41
C ASP A 159 8.46 -13.49 -12.19
N MET A 160 7.25 -12.92 -12.16
CA MET A 160 6.35 -13.01 -11.01
C MET A 160 5.85 -14.43 -10.73
N LYS A 161 5.60 -15.22 -11.79
CA LYS A 161 5.15 -16.61 -11.66
C LYS A 161 6.27 -17.48 -11.08
N ALA A 162 7.46 -17.41 -11.66
CA ALA A 162 8.63 -18.13 -11.15
C ALA A 162 8.98 -17.72 -9.73
N ALA A 163 8.79 -16.44 -9.37
CA ALA A 163 8.97 -15.93 -8.03
C ALA A 163 7.99 -16.59 -7.03
N CYS A 164 6.70 -16.62 -7.35
CA CYS A 164 5.70 -17.29 -6.52
C CYS A 164 5.99 -18.79 -6.36
N ASP A 165 6.31 -19.48 -7.46
CA ASP A 165 6.65 -20.90 -7.43
C ASP A 165 7.87 -21.18 -6.53
N THR A 166 8.87 -20.29 -6.54
CA THR A 166 10.04 -20.36 -5.66
C THR A 166 9.64 -20.26 -4.19
N LEU A 167 8.81 -19.29 -3.83
CA LEU A 167 8.39 -19.09 -2.44
C LEU A 167 7.51 -20.25 -1.95
N LEU A 168 6.57 -20.74 -2.76
CA LEU A 168 5.73 -21.89 -2.39
C LEU A 168 6.55 -23.16 -2.15
N ASN A 169 7.57 -23.41 -2.98
CA ASN A 169 8.32 -24.64 -2.95
C ASN A 169 9.50 -24.59 -1.96
N GLN A 170 10.27 -23.48 -1.98
CA GLN A 170 11.50 -23.38 -1.18
C GLN A 170 11.26 -22.84 0.22
N ARG A 171 10.24 -21.99 0.42
CA ARG A 171 9.94 -21.33 1.71
C ARG A 171 8.78 -21.98 2.45
N ARG A 172 8.28 -23.12 1.98
CA ARG A 172 7.16 -23.86 2.59
C ARG A 172 5.94 -23.00 2.89
N ALA A 173 5.75 -21.90 2.16
CA ALA A 173 4.55 -21.11 2.26
C ALA A 173 3.37 -21.91 1.67
N GLY A 174 2.24 -21.93 2.37
CA GLY A 174 0.99 -22.49 1.85
C GLY A 174 0.28 -21.52 0.92
N VAL A 175 0.47 -20.22 1.17
CA VAL A 175 -0.19 -19.11 0.47
C VAL A 175 0.81 -17.98 0.23
N ILE A 176 0.79 -17.42 -0.99
CA ILE A 176 1.46 -16.17 -1.33
C ILE A 176 0.37 -15.15 -1.69
N VAL A 177 0.44 -13.98 -1.12
CA VAL A 177 -0.44 -12.84 -1.49
C VAL A 177 0.42 -11.70 -1.97
N VAL A 178 0.27 -11.34 -3.25
CA VAL A 178 1.01 -10.24 -3.87
C VAL A 178 0.11 -9.01 -3.94
N LYS A 179 0.49 -7.95 -3.26
CA LYS A 179 -0.18 -6.62 -3.31
C LYS A 179 0.23 -5.91 -4.59
N CYS A 180 -0.69 -5.74 -5.54
CA CYS A 180 -0.45 -5.18 -6.88
C CYS A 180 -0.95 -3.72 -7.03
N GLY A 181 -1.09 -2.97 -5.94
CA GLY A 181 -1.48 -1.56 -5.92
C GLY A 181 -2.81 -1.31 -6.64
N VAL A 182 -2.78 -0.51 -7.71
CA VAL A 182 -3.97 -0.15 -8.52
C VAL A 182 -4.64 -1.34 -9.20
N ARG A 183 -3.94 -2.48 -9.31
CA ARG A 183 -4.46 -3.73 -9.89
C ARG A 183 -5.03 -4.71 -8.84
N GLY A 184 -5.09 -4.30 -7.55
CA GLY A 184 -5.60 -5.13 -6.47
C GLY A 184 -4.56 -6.08 -5.89
N ALA A 185 -4.86 -7.39 -5.82
CA ALA A 185 -3.94 -8.39 -5.29
C ALA A 185 -4.04 -9.71 -6.07
N LEU A 186 -2.97 -10.51 -5.98
CA LEU A 186 -2.89 -11.86 -6.51
C LEU A 186 -2.74 -12.83 -5.33
N VAL A 187 -3.59 -13.85 -5.25
CA VAL A 187 -3.48 -14.94 -4.28
C VAL A 187 -3.01 -16.18 -5.01
N VAL A 188 -1.88 -16.74 -4.60
CA VAL A 188 -1.28 -17.95 -5.20
C VAL A 188 -1.20 -19.04 -4.15
N GLU A 189 -1.86 -20.15 -4.42
CA GLU A 189 -1.82 -21.40 -3.69
C GLU A 189 -1.24 -22.46 -4.64
N ARG A 190 -0.86 -23.64 -4.16
CA ARG A 190 -0.17 -24.66 -4.97
C ARG A 190 -0.87 -24.99 -6.29
N GLU A 191 -2.18 -25.07 -6.29
CA GLU A 191 -2.98 -25.51 -7.45
C GLU A 191 -3.85 -24.37 -8.03
N ARG A 192 -3.81 -23.18 -7.43
CA ARG A 192 -4.73 -22.12 -7.77
C ARG A 192 -4.08 -20.74 -7.70
N THR A 193 -4.32 -19.95 -8.72
CA THR A 193 -4.04 -18.51 -8.75
C THR A 193 -5.35 -17.77 -8.91
N SER A 194 -5.56 -16.75 -8.08
CA SER A 194 -6.80 -15.94 -8.07
C SER A 194 -6.47 -14.45 -8.01
N ASN A 195 -7.06 -13.69 -8.92
CA ASN A 195 -6.98 -12.22 -8.91
C ASN A 195 -8.06 -11.64 -7.99
N ILE A 196 -7.68 -10.72 -7.15
CA ILE A 196 -8.56 -9.92 -6.30
C ILE A 196 -8.59 -8.51 -6.88
N PRO A 197 -9.75 -8.00 -7.30
CA PRO A 197 -9.83 -6.67 -7.86
C PRO A 197 -9.50 -5.59 -6.80
N PRO A 198 -9.03 -4.42 -7.21
CA PRO A 198 -9.04 -3.26 -6.35
C PRO A 198 -10.49 -2.83 -6.07
N TYR A 199 -10.71 -2.14 -4.95
CA TYR A 199 -12.03 -1.63 -4.57
C TYR A 199 -12.05 -0.11 -4.57
N HIS A 200 -13.19 0.45 -4.96
CA HIS A 200 -13.38 1.89 -5.08
C HIS A 200 -13.23 2.60 -3.73
N SER A 201 -12.51 3.72 -3.73
CA SER A 201 -12.46 4.70 -2.66
C SER A 201 -12.57 6.11 -3.26
N GLU A 202 -13.14 7.05 -2.52
CA GLU A 202 -13.25 8.45 -2.96
C GLU A 202 -11.90 9.18 -2.86
N ARG A 203 -11.10 8.79 -1.85
CA ARG A 203 -9.74 9.26 -1.60
C ARG A 203 -8.77 8.09 -1.53
N VAL A 204 -7.50 8.37 -1.70
CA VAL A 204 -6.44 7.37 -1.55
C VAL A 204 -5.40 7.85 -0.53
N PHE A 205 -5.67 7.60 0.74
CA PHE A 205 -4.64 7.72 1.77
C PHE A 205 -3.72 6.50 1.71
N LYS A 206 -2.53 6.68 1.12
CA LYS A 206 -1.65 5.54 0.77
C LYS A 206 -0.79 5.03 1.93
N ILE A 207 -0.47 5.88 2.94
CA ILE A 207 0.41 5.50 4.05
C ILE A 207 -0.24 4.37 4.85
N GLY A 208 0.46 3.23 4.95
CA GLY A 208 0.04 2.07 5.72
C GLY A 208 -1.07 1.21 5.14
N THR A 209 -1.48 1.44 3.88
CA THR A 209 -2.47 0.56 3.23
C THR A 209 -2.03 -0.90 3.18
N GLY A 210 -0.72 -1.15 3.02
CA GLY A 210 -0.14 -2.49 3.07
C GLY A 210 -0.27 -3.13 4.46
N ASP A 211 -0.05 -2.34 5.50
CA ASP A 211 -0.14 -2.81 6.89
C ASP A 211 -1.57 -3.20 7.27
N VAL A 212 -2.56 -2.38 6.86
CA VAL A 212 -3.99 -2.66 7.03
C VAL A 212 -4.39 -3.92 6.26
N PHE A 213 -3.91 -4.08 5.02
CA PHE A 213 -4.16 -5.29 4.23
C PHE A 213 -3.65 -6.53 4.97
N SER A 214 -2.39 -6.52 5.40
CA SER A 214 -1.76 -7.66 6.07
C SER A 214 -2.42 -7.98 7.41
N ALA A 215 -2.84 -6.95 8.16
CA ALA A 215 -3.56 -7.12 9.43
C ALA A 215 -4.93 -7.78 9.24
N VAL A 216 -5.73 -7.32 8.29
CA VAL A 216 -7.05 -7.89 8.01
C VAL A 216 -6.93 -9.29 7.41
N PHE A 217 -5.96 -9.49 6.50
CA PHE A 217 -5.69 -10.82 5.96
C PHE A 217 -5.30 -11.80 7.07
N ALA A 218 -4.41 -11.41 7.98
CA ALA A 218 -4.01 -12.25 9.10
C ALA A 218 -5.19 -12.56 10.04
N HIS A 219 -6.00 -11.58 10.38
CA HIS A 219 -7.20 -11.79 11.19
C HIS A 219 -8.18 -12.78 10.54
N THR A 220 -8.46 -12.62 9.24
CA THR A 220 -9.45 -13.48 8.57
C THR A 220 -8.90 -14.85 8.19
N TRP A 221 -7.66 -14.90 7.67
CA TRP A 221 -7.04 -16.16 7.25
C TRP A 221 -6.48 -16.96 8.43
N ALA A 222 -5.67 -16.35 9.31
CA ALA A 222 -5.00 -17.09 10.37
C ALA A 222 -5.89 -17.30 11.59
N GLU A 223 -6.64 -16.30 12.05
CA GLU A 223 -7.43 -16.39 13.28
C GLU A 223 -8.84 -16.93 13.01
N GLN A 224 -9.50 -16.51 11.91
CA GLN A 224 -10.85 -16.98 11.56
C GLN A 224 -10.87 -18.19 10.62
N HIS A 225 -9.70 -18.68 10.19
CA HIS A 225 -9.57 -19.85 9.30
C HIS A 225 -10.34 -19.74 7.97
N MET A 226 -10.52 -18.51 7.47
CA MET A 226 -11.18 -18.31 6.17
C MET A 226 -10.25 -18.70 5.00
N PRO A 227 -10.81 -19.08 3.84
CA PRO A 227 -10.03 -19.30 2.62
C PRO A 227 -9.19 -18.07 2.24
N ALA A 228 -7.96 -18.27 1.74
CA ALA A 228 -7.02 -17.18 1.43
C ALA A 228 -7.60 -16.16 0.45
N VAL A 229 -8.29 -16.61 -0.60
CA VAL A 229 -8.95 -15.76 -1.60
C VAL A 229 -9.99 -14.85 -0.94
N LYS A 230 -10.81 -15.40 -0.04
CA LYS A 230 -11.85 -14.63 0.66
C LYS A 230 -11.23 -13.64 1.63
N SER A 231 -10.17 -14.03 2.32
CA SER A 231 -9.42 -13.17 3.24
C SER A 231 -8.78 -11.99 2.51
N ALA A 232 -8.18 -12.22 1.35
CA ALA A 232 -7.60 -11.16 0.53
C ALA A 232 -8.67 -10.20 -0.06
N GLU A 233 -9.86 -10.73 -0.42
CA GLU A 233 -10.99 -9.90 -0.84
C GLU A 233 -11.45 -8.96 0.29
N ILE A 234 -11.62 -9.50 1.50
CA ILE A 234 -12.02 -8.71 2.68
C ILE A 234 -10.93 -7.68 3.02
N ALA A 235 -9.65 -8.07 2.96
CA ALA A 235 -8.53 -7.17 3.19
C ALA A 235 -8.50 -6.02 2.16
N SER A 236 -8.73 -6.30 0.87
CA SER A 236 -8.82 -5.25 -0.17
C SER A 236 -9.98 -4.27 0.07
N LYS A 237 -11.15 -4.75 0.52
CA LYS A 237 -12.28 -3.89 0.92
C LYS A 237 -11.95 -3.02 2.13
N ALA A 238 -11.28 -3.59 3.12
CA ALA A 238 -10.85 -2.85 4.31
C ALA A 238 -9.82 -1.77 3.98
N VAL A 239 -8.90 -2.04 3.05
CA VAL A 239 -7.96 -1.04 2.53
C VAL A 239 -8.70 0.11 1.84
N SER A 240 -9.68 -0.19 0.98
CA SER A 240 -10.49 0.86 0.35
C SER A 240 -11.23 1.73 1.37
N PHE A 241 -11.75 1.13 2.46
CA PHE A 241 -12.34 1.88 3.56
C PHE A 241 -11.31 2.76 4.26
N TYR A 242 -10.13 2.21 4.59
CA TYR A 242 -9.05 2.94 5.23
C TYR A 242 -8.55 4.10 4.37
N CYS A 243 -8.50 3.94 3.05
CA CYS A 243 -8.13 5.01 2.13
C CYS A 243 -9.03 6.25 2.24
N ASP A 244 -10.33 6.06 2.52
CA ASP A 244 -11.27 7.17 2.69
C ASP A 244 -11.24 7.78 4.09
N ALA A 245 -11.17 6.91 5.12
CA ALA A 245 -11.33 7.32 6.51
C ALA A 245 -10.04 7.83 7.14
N ASP A 246 -8.87 7.33 6.65
CA ASP A 246 -7.55 7.57 7.25
C ASP A 246 -7.52 7.25 8.77
N GLU A 247 -8.38 6.32 9.21
CA GLU A 247 -8.59 6.03 10.61
C GLU A 247 -8.50 4.52 10.91
N VAL A 248 -7.98 4.22 12.07
CA VAL A 248 -8.07 2.92 12.74
C VAL A 248 -8.51 3.16 14.19
N PRO A 249 -9.21 2.22 14.83
CA PRO A 249 -9.51 0.84 14.45
C PRO A 249 -10.59 0.72 13.38
N LEU A 250 -10.52 -0.37 12.62
CA LEU A 250 -11.53 -0.67 11.60
C LEU A 250 -12.89 -1.01 12.26
N PRO A 251 -14.00 -0.66 11.60
CA PRO A 251 -15.33 -1.13 12.00
C PRO A 251 -15.47 -2.64 11.73
N PRO A 252 -16.57 -3.29 12.18
CA PRO A 252 -16.85 -4.66 11.82
C PRO A 252 -16.76 -4.88 10.30
N LEU A 253 -15.97 -5.87 9.87
CA LEU A 253 -15.67 -6.09 8.43
C LEU A 253 -16.92 -6.35 7.60
N THR A 254 -17.97 -6.87 8.20
CA THR A 254 -19.27 -7.11 7.56
C THR A 254 -20.03 -5.82 7.22
N THR A 255 -19.68 -4.70 7.83
CA THR A 255 -20.28 -3.39 7.56
C THR A 255 -19.58 -2.62 6.44
N ILE A 256 -18.38 -3.08 6.03
CA ILE A 256 -17.62 -2.46 4.96
C ILE A 256 -18.17 -2.92 3.61
N SER A 257 -19.02 -2.08 3.00
CA SER A 257 -19.54 -2.29 1.66
C SER A 257 -18.74 -1.48 0.66
N ARG A 258 -18.05 -2.15 -0.27
CA ARG A 258 -17.23 -1.53 -1.31
C ARG A 258 -17.44 -2.24 -2.63
N PHE A 259 -17.48 -1.47 -3.72
CA PHE A 259 -17.64 -2.01 -5.07
C PHE A 259 -16.26 -2.33 -5.67
N PRO A 260 -16.10 -3.50 -6.31
CA PRO A 260 -14.88 -3.79 -7.04
C PRO A 260 -14.75 -2.85 -8.23
N LEU A 261 -13.55 -2.42 -8.52
CA LEU A 261 -13.21 -1.73 -9.75
C LEU A 261 -13.05 -2.78 -10.86
N THR A 262 -14.03 -2.82 -11.74
CA THR A 262 -14.09 -3.74 -12.89
C THR A 262 -13.66 -3.01 -14.16
N GLY A 263 -13.33 -3.79 -15.20
CA GLY A 263 -12.91 -3.24 -16.49
C GLY A 263 -11.46 -3.58 -16.84
N THR A 264 -10.92 -2.82 -17.78
CA THR A 264 -9.55 -3.01 -18.29
C THR A 264 -8.64 -1.90 -17.78
N SER A 265 -7.44 -2.26 -17.31
CA SER A 265 -6.43 -1.25 -16.95
C SER A 265 -6.14 -0.36 -18.15
N PRO A 266 -5.94 0.96 -17.95
CA PRO A 266 -5.56 1.84 -19.04
C PRO A 266 -4.29 1.35 -19.73
N ALA A 267 -4.32 1.28 -21.05
CA ALA A 267 -3.14 0.96 -21.84
C ALA A 267 -2.10 2.10 -21.78
N CYS A 268 -2.60 3.33 -21.58
CA CYS A 268 -1.75 4.51 -21.43
C CYS A 268 -2.48 5.60 -20.63
N VAL A 269 -1.71 6.35 -19.83
CA VAL A 269 -2.14 7.61 -19.21
C VAL A 269 -1.48 8.76 -19.98
N ALA A 270 -2.30 9.58 -20.66
CA ALA A 270 -1.84 10.85 -21.23
C ALA A 270 -1.79 11.88 -20.10
N LEU A 271 -0.60 12.37 -19.78
CA LEU A 271 -0.37 13.35 -18.73
C LEU A 271 -0.17 14.73 -19.35
N ARG A 272 -0.96 15.71 -18.91
CA ARG A 272 -0.93 17.07 -19.38
C ARG A 272 -0.83 18.07 -18.23
N GLY A 273 -0.27 19.25 -18.49
CA GLY A 273 -0.21 20.35 -17.53
C GLY A 273 0.73 21.46 -17.94
N SER A 274 0.83 22.50 -17.12
CA SER A 274 1.73 23.62 -17.40
C SER A 274 3.19 23.28 -17.08
N VAL A 275 4.11 23.72 -17.92
CA VAL A 275 5.58 23.63 -17.74
C VAL A 275 6.24 25.02 -17.62
N GLU A 276 5.43 26.07 -17.43
CA GLU A 276 5.90 27.48 -17.44
C GLU A 276 6.78 27.82 -16.25
N THR A 277 6.66 27.09 -15.14
CA THR A 277 7.49 27.28 -13.95
C THR A 277 8.21 25.98 -13.58
N LEU A 278 9.32 26.11 -12.85
CA LEU A 278 10.09 24.97 -12.36
C LEU A 278 9.22 24.04 -11.48
N GLY A 279 8.39 24.60 -10.59
CA GLY A 279 7.52 23.82 -9.71
C GLY A 279 6.50 22.99 -10.49
N ARG A 280 5.81 23.58 -11.47
CA ARG A 280 4.83 22.88 -12.32
C ARG A 280 5.47 21.77 -13.14
N ARG A 281 6.66 22.04 -13.70
CA ARG A 281 7.42 21.02 -14.39
C ARG A 281 7.78 19.85 -13.47
N TYR A 282 8.24 20.13 -12.24
CA TYR A 282 8.51 19.08 -11.25
C TYR A 282 7.26 18.29 -10.89
N SER A 283 6.11 18.92 -10.72
CA SER A 283 4.85 18.22 -10.44
C SER A 283 4.46 17.25 -11.56
N LEU A 284 4.65 17.64 -12.83
CA LEU A 284 4.44 16.76 -13.98
C LEU A 284 5.45 15.60 -14.04
N GLU A 285 6.73 15.88 -13.81
CA GLU A 285 7.76 14.82 -13.76
C GLU A 285 7.49 13.82 -12.63
N GLU A 286 7.07 14.31 -11.46
CA GLU A 286 6.70 13.46 -10.32
C GLU A 286 5.46 12.63 -10.61
N ALA A 287 4.43 13.22 -11.23
CA ALA A 287 3.25 12.48 -11.65
C ALA A 287 3.59 11.38 -12.66
N ARG A 288 4.47 11.68 -13.64
CA ARG A 288 4.98 10.70 -14.60
C ARG A 288 5.70 9.56 -13.91
N TYR A 289 6.64 9.88 -13.01
CA TYR A 289 7.39 8.90 -12.24
C TYR A 289 6.48 7.99 -11.39
N CYS A 290 5.55 8.59 -10.65
CA CYS A 290 4.60 7.83 -9.83
C CYS A 290 3.70 6.92 -10.66
N LEU A 291 3.14 7.39 -11.78
CA LEU A 291 2.32 6.57 -12.67
C LEU A 291 3.11 5.40 -13.26
N GLN A 292 4.36 5.62 -13.67
CA GLN A 292 5.25 4.55 -14.14
C GLN A 292 5.53 3.53 -13.02
N SER A 293 5.75 4.00 -11.79
CA SER A 293 5.92 3.12 -10.61
C SER A 293 4.66 2.33 -10.27
N LEU A 294 3.48 2.84 -10.64
CA LEU A 294 2.20 2.10 -10.56
C LEU A 294 2.02 1.12 -11.74
N GLY A 295 3.01 1.01 -12.64
CA GLY A 295 2.99 0.10 -13.78
C GLY A 295 2.24 0.64 -15.00
N MET A 296 2.00 1.96 -15.09
CA MET A 296 1.32 2.59 -16.22
C MET A 296 2.32 3.01 -17.31
N ALA A 297 1.96 2.79 -18.58
CA ALA A 297 2.57 3.52 -19.67
C ALA A 297 2.10 4.99 -19.61
N VAL A 298 3.02 5.95 -19.71
CA VAL A 298 2.72 7.37 -19.59
C VAL A 298 3.20 8.12 -20.82
N GLU A 299 2.38 9.00 -21.35
CA GLU A 299 2.69 9.93 -22.42
C GLU A 299 2.53 11.35 -21.89
N ALA A 300 3.64 12.07 -21.71
CA ALA A 300 3.68 13.43 -21.18
C ALA A 300 4.22 14.40 -22.24
N VAL A 301 3.40 14.73 -23.25
CA VAL A 301 3.80 15.57 -24.39
C VAL A 301 4.28 16.95 -23.98
N ASP A 302 3.75 17.51 -22.88
CA ASP A 302 4.19 18.82 -22.37
C ASP A 302 5.61 18.75 -21.75
N LEU A 303 6.11 17.55 -21.43
CA LEU A 303 7.49 17.29 -21.02
C LEU A 303 8.42 16.94 -22.20
N GLY A 304 7.88 16.86 -23.42
CA GLY A 304 8.62 16.58 -24.64
C GLY A 304 8.58 15.11 -25.08
N ASP A 305 7.72 14.28 -24.49
CA ASP A 305 7.53 12.93 -24.96
C ASP A 305 6.90 12.93 -26.36
N MET A 306 7.33 12.00 -27.20
CA MET A 306 6.69 11.77 -28.50
C MET A 306 5.34 11.09 -28.29
N PRO A 307 4.29 11.51 -29.01
CA PRO A 307 3.01 10.82 -28.94
C PRO A 307 3.15 9.34 -29.30
N ILE A 308 2.63 8.47 -28.47
CA ILE A 308 2.63 7.02 -28.75
C ILE A 308 1.57 6.75 -29.83
N ALA A 309 2.02 6.30 -30.99
CA ALA A 309 1.23 6.28 -32.21
C ALA A 309 -0.06 5.43 -32.15
N ARG A 310 -0.09 4.35 -31.38
CA ARG A 310 -1.30 3.52 -31.09
C ARG A 310 -1.10 2.69 -29.84
N HIS A 311 -2.10 2.72 -28.97
CA HIS A 311 -2.29 1.71 -27.92
C HIS A 311 -3.60 0.97 -28.20
N ASP A 312 -3.56 -0.35 -28.20
CA ASP A 312 -4.76 -1.18 -28.22
C ASP A 312 -5.29 -1.26 -26.78
N GLY A 313 -6.28 -0.45 -26.45
CA GLY A 313 -6.91 -0.46 -25.13
C GLY A 313 -7.37 0.92 -24.65
N PRO A 314 -8.02 0.98 -23.49
CA PRO A 314 -8.54 2.22 -22.95
C PRO A 314 -7.42 3.19 -22.59
N ARG A 315 -7.68 4.48 -22.75
CA ARG A 315 -6.76 5.58 -22.45
C ARG A 315 -7.38 6.50 -21.41
N THR A 316 -6.59 6.90 -20.43
CA THR A 316 -6.97 7.95 -19.46
C THR A 316 -6.19 9.22 -19.76
N LEU A 317 -6.85 10.36 -19.64
CA LEU A 317 -6.23 11.68 -19.64
C LEU A 317 -6.17 12.20 -18.20
N LEU A 318 -4.97 12.50 -17.71
CA LEU A 318 -4.75 13.18 -16.44
C LEU A 318 -4.22 14.59 -16.71
N ILE A 319 -4.91 15.60 -16.20
CA ILE A 319 -4.52 17.00 -16.31
C ILE A 319 -4.20 17.55 -14.92
N LEU A 320 -2.99 18.07 -14.74
CA LEU A 320 -2.61 18.85 -13.58
C LEU A 320 -2.99 20.32 -13.87
N ALA A 321 -4.05 20.81 -13.22
CA ALA A 321 -4.66 22.10 -13.55
C ALA A 321 -3.91 23.32 -13.00
N ASP A 322 -2.88 23.13 -12.16
CA ASP A 322 -2.11 24.26 -11.63
C ASP A 322 -1.50 25.11 -12.76
N GLY A 323 -1.80 26.42 -12.70
CA GLY A 323 -1.37 27.40 -13.69
C GLY A 323 -2.12 27.37 -15.02
N LEU A 324 -3.14 26.54 -15.16
CA LEU A 324 -4.01 26.53 -16.33
C LEU A 324 -5.30 27.32 -16.05
N ASN A 325 -5.78 28.03 -17.06
CA ASN A 325 -7.12 28.60 -17.02
C ASN A 325 -8.16 27.58 -17.53
N PRO A 326 -9.47 27.79 -17.26
CA PRO A 326 -10.52 26.85 -17.68
C PRO A 326 -10.52 26.54 -19.17
N GLN A 327 -10.21 27.53 -20.02
CA GLN A 327 -10.17 27.36 -21.47
C GLN A 327 -9.04 26.42 -21.90
N ALA A 328 -7.86 26.57 -21.34
CA ALA A 328 -6.70 25.69 -21.63
C ALA A 328 -7.00 24.23 -21.23
N VAL A 329 -7.65 24.01 -20.08
CA VAL A 329 -8.06 22.66 -19.66
C VAL A 329 -9.08 22.08 -20.63
N GLN A 330 -10.09 22.86 -21.09
CA GLN A 330 -11.07 22.42 -22.08
C GLN A 330 -10.44 22.08 -23.45
N GLU A 331 -9.45 22.86 -23.88
CA GLU A 331 -8.69 22.60 -25.11
C GLU A 331 -7.93 21.27 -25.00
N MET A 332 -7.28 20.99 -23.85
CA MET A 332 -6.59 19.72 -23.60
C MET A 332 -7.54 18.52 -23.62
N ILE A 333 -8.75 18.66 -23.04
CA ILE A 333 -9.81 17.65 -23.04
C ILE A 333 -10.31 17.35 -24.46
N SER A 334 -10.43 18.37 -25.27
CA SER A 334 -10.96 18.30 -26.64
C SER A 334 -9.92 17.79 -27.64
N THR A 335 -8.65 17.74 -27.28
CA THR A 335 -7.55 17.33 -28.17
C THR A 335 -7.57 15.80 -28.39
N PRO A 336 -7.61 15.32 -29.66
CA PRO A 336 -7.52 13.89 -29.96
C PRO A 336 -6.14 13.29 -29.55
N PRO A 337 -6.09 11.97 -29.30
CA PRO A 337 -7.20 11.00 -29.29
C PRO A 337 -8.06 11.13 -28.03
N ARG A 338 -9.38 10.86 -28.15
CA ARG A 338 -10.30 10.92 -27.02
C ARG A 338 -9.93 9.89 -25.95
N ALA A 339 -9.93 10.35 -24.71
CA ALA A 339 -9.74 9.47 -23.54
C ALA A 339 -11.07 8.82 -23.13
N HIS A 340 -10.99 7.59 -22.61
CA HIS A 340 -12.14 6.89 -22.03
C HIS A 340 -12.46 7.40 -20.63
N ARG A 341 -11.45 7.92 -19.93
CA ARG A 341 -11.57 8.60 -18.63
C ARG A 341 -10.77 9.89 -18.66
N ILE A 342 -11.32 10.94 -18.08
CA ILE A 342 -10.64 12.22 -17.89
C ILE A 342 -10.60 12.52 -16.41
N VAL A 343 -9.41 12.77 -15.89
CA VAL A 343 -9.16 13.15 -14.49
C VAL A 343 -8.48 14.51 -14.49
N VAL A 344 -9.01 15.43 -13.69
CA VAL A 344 -8.42 16.75 -13.48
C VAL A 344 -8.02 16.86 -12.02
N LEU A 345 -6.73 17.06 -11.77
CA LEU A 345 -6.22 17.44 -10.47
C LEU A 345 -6.29 18.95 -10.34
N ASP A 346 -7.14 19.41 -9.42
CA ASP A 346 -7.35 20.83 -9.09
C ASP A 346 -7.25 21.02 -7.58
N GLU A 347 -6.02 21.04 -7.05
CA GLU A 347 -5.74 21.12 -5.61
C GLU A 347 -6.30 22.39 -4.98
N GLU A 348 -6.36 23.49 -5.74
CA GLU A 348 -6.86 24.78 -5.26
C GLU A 348 -8.36 24.99 -5.48
N LYS A 349 -9.06 24.02 -6.10
CA LYS A 349 -10.52 24.08 -6.37
C LYS A 349 -10.95 25.33 -7.14
N ARG A 350 -10.15 25.71 -8.13
CA ARG A 350 -10.40 26.90 -8.96
C ARG A 350 -11.38 26.65 -10.10
N LEU A 351 -11.54 25.38 -10.48
CA LEU A 351 -12.40 25.00 -11.60
C LEU A 351 -13.77 24.54 -11.10
N THR A 352 -14.80 24.88 -11.83
CA THR A 352 -16.12 24.28 -11.62
C THR A 352 -16.15 22.89 -12.27
N PRO A 353 -16.57 21.83 -11.57
CA PRO A 353 -16.65 20.48 -12.13
C PRO A 353 -17.52 20.42 -13.39
N TRP A 354 -17.09 19.68 -14.40
CA TRP A 354 -17.81 19.44 -15.65
C TRP A 354 -18.35 18.01 -15.69
N GLU A 355 -19.48 17.83 -16.34
CA GLU A 355 -20.13 16.54 -16.51
C GLU A 355 -19.20 15.55 -17.24
N GLY A 356 -19.14 14.31 -16.78
CA GLY A 356 -18.31 13.25 -17.36
C GLY A 356 -16.80 13.36 -17.05
N ILE A 357 -16.38 14.33 -16.24
CA ILE A 357 -15.00 14.53 -15.86
C ILE A 357 -14.82 14.34 -14.36
N VAL A 358 -13.79 13.58 -13.98
CA VAL A 358 -13.48 13.32 -12.57
C VAL A 358 -12.53 14.40 -12.06
N PHE A 359 -12.99 15.21 -11.11
CA PHE A 359 -12.14 16.18 -10.41
C PHE A 359 -11.65 15.59 -9.09
N LYS A 360 -10.37 15.78 -8.83
CA LYS A 360 -9.72 15.41 -7.55
C LYS A 360 -8.90 16.59 -7.04
N ASP A 361 -8.85 16.73 -5.72
CA ASP A 361 -8.17 17.81 -5.02
C ASP A 361 -6.93 17.35 -4.26
N ASP A 362 -6.50 16.10 -4.48
CA ASP A 362 -5.23 15.60 -3.97
C ASP A 362 -4.50 14.77 -5.03
N PHE A 363 -3.18 14.94 -5.03
CA PHE A 363 -2.27 14.38 -6.02
C PHE A 363 -2.35 12.85 -6.09
N ILE A 364 -2.31 12.16 -4.95
CA ILE A 364 -2.27 10.70 -4.89
C ILE A 364 -3.56 10.09 -5.42
N THR A 365 -4.70 10.63 -4.99
CA THR A 365 -6.01 10.18 -5.47
C THR A 365 -6.15 10.36 -6.97
N ALA A 366 -5.71 11.51 -7.52
CA ALA A 366 -5.77 11.76 -8.96
C ALA A 366 -4.96 10.73 -9.75
N LEU A 367 -3.74 10.39 -9.31
CA LEU A 367 -2.90 9.37 -9.94
C LEU A 367 -3.54 7.99 -9.89
N TYR A 368 -4.08 7.59 -8.74
CA TYR A 368 -4.75 6.30 -8.59
C TYR A 368 -5.99 6.19 -9.46
N VAL A 369 -6.85 7.23 -9.47
CA VAL A 369 -8.05 7.27 -10.32
C VAL A 369 -7.67 7.22 -11.80
N ALA A 370 -6.58 7.89 -12.19
CA ALA A 370 -6.11 7.83 -13.57
C ALA A 370 -5.61 6.43 -13.99
N ALA A 371 -5.08 5.67 -13.03
CA ALA A 371 -4.53 4.33 -13.25
C ALA A 371 -5.53 3.17 -13.02
N TRP A 372 -6.68 3.42 -12.38
CA TRP A 372 -7.71 2.40 -12.13
C TRP A 372 -8.32 1.83 -13.42
N PRO A 373 -8.81 0.58 -13.39
CA PRO A 373 -9.53 -0.02 -14.52
C PRO A 373 -10.64 0.90 -15.05
N VAL A 374 -10.83 0.89 -16.35
CA VAL A 374 -11.87 1.65 -17.07
C VAL A 374 -12.89 0.67 -17.60
N GLU A 375 -14.16 0.89 -17.33
CA GLU A 375 -15.24 0.08 -17.93
C GLU A 375 -15.23 0.26 -19.44
N ALA A 376 -15.42 -0.84 -20.18
CA ALA A 376 -15.62 -0.78 -21.61
C ALA A 376 -16.95 -0.07 -21.88
N GLN A 377 -16.90 1.01 -22.66
CA GLN A 377 -18.09 1.71 -23.16
C GLN A 377 -18.79 0.89 -24.23
#